data_accf11f2d3a4346de6b9110b6abfc6ee
#
_entry.id   accf11f2d3a4346de6b9110b6abfc6ee
#
_cell.length_a   1.000
_cell.length_b   1.000
_cell.length_c   1.000
_cell.angle_alpha   90.00
_cell.angle_beta   90.00
_cell.angle_gamma   90.00
#
_symmetry.space_group_name_H-M   'P 1'
#
loop_
_entity.id
_entity.type
_entity.pdbx_description
1 polymer ?
#
loop_
_entity_poly.entity_id
_entity_poly.type
_entity_poly.pdbx_seq_one_letter_code
_entity_poly.pdbx_strand_id
1 'polypeptide(L)'
;GIRKNKRLYIPYLLTCTGMAMMYYIIIFLQHNEMLDGMRGGTTASTILALGGWVVAIFACIFLFYTHSFLLRRRKKEFGLYNILGMGRRHLVRIEIWETIFVAIGTTAAGLLCGIAFSKLAELGLMNLMHGSISYVFSISAPAIMATLLIFGVIHLLLLLRAAVAVGRTSAIQLLQSEAAGEKPPRANWFLGLLGVILLGVAYYMAVTIKEPLMALALFFVAVVLVILATYLIMISGSVLLCRQLQKNTAYYYNPRHFVSVSSMAYRMKRNGAGLASVCILATMVLVMLSSTTSLYFGAEDSLMARYPRELSISYGVEDVEYLSDCSVKELREEILSVLEKENCTPQNVQDWRSLRIFGYLNGTRADFERTDEESQTIYQPDGEIYNFVFVSALDYNALTGENVTLDPGEAAVYTARGPRFSGKEVDFGYGLRYDVAGYLDTPLEDGSIAMDIAPTLVLVVPDLTEAEHGLAALGQYPACRWNYGFDTGLPAEKQAEISNSLYDANIGMHDDYTEAHGIRTRTIECRTMNEADFFGTYGG
;
A
#
# COMPACT_ATOMS: atom_id res chain seq x y z
N GLY A 1 -39.13 23.68 -12.22
CA GLY A 1 -37.79 23.26 -12.35
C GLY A 1 -36.82 23.67 -11.27
N ILE A 2 -35.56 23.60 -11.57
CA ILE A 2 -34.38 23.72 -10.70
C ILE A 2 -34.40 24.98 -9.82
N ARG A 3 -34.73 26.16 -10.43
CA ARG A 3 -34.71 27.45 -9.71
C ARG A 3 -35.75 27.56 -8.60
N LYS A 4 -36.90 26.88 -8.74
CA LYS A 4 -37.99 26.89 -7.74
C LYS A 4 -37.71 25.95 -6.57
N ASN A 5 -36.95 24.87 -6.81
CA ASN A 5 -36.62 23.83 -5.83
C ASN A 5 -35.13 23.84 -5.39
N LYS A 6 -34.53 25.03 -5.24
CA LYS A 6 -33.09 25.19 -4.92
C LYS A 6 -32.62 24.34 -3.75
N ARG A 7 -33.41 24.27 -2.66
CA ARG A 7 -33.05 23.51 -1.45
C ARG A 7 -32.87 21.99 -1.69
N LEU A 8 -33.48 21.44 -2.74
CA LEU A 8 -33.35 20.03 -3.08
C LEU A 8 -32.24 19.80 -4.12
N TYR A 9 -32.05 20.76 -5.04
CA TYR A 9 -31.08 20.61 -6.13
C TYR A 9 -29.65 20.97 -5.71
N ILE A 10 -29.48 21.99 -4.85
CA ILE A 10 -28.12 22.43 -4.46
C ILE A 10 -27.26 21.29 -3.90
N PRO A 11 -27.71 20.46 -2.93
CA PRO A 11 -26.90 19.33 -2.45
C PRO A 11 -26.58 18.32 -3.56
N TYR A 12 -27.53 18.05 -4.45
CA TYR A 12 -27.33 17.14 -5.58
C TYR A 12 -26.31 17.69 -6.59
N LEU A 13 -26.43 18.97 -6.97
CA LEU A 13 -25.50 19.63 -7.88
C LEU A 13 -24.08 19.67 -7.28
N LEU A 14 -23.94 20.01 -5.99
CA LEU A 14 -22.65 20.00 -5.29
C LEU A 14 -22.03 18.61 -5.27
N THR A 15 -22.83 17.56 -5.04
CA THR A 15 -22.36 16.19 -5.07
C THR A 15 -21.85 15.78 -6.46
N CYS A 16 -22.63 16.06 -7.51
CA CYS A 16 -22.23 15.76 -8.88
C CYS A 16 -20.94 16.49 -9.27
N THR A 17 -20.87 17.79 -8.95
CA THR A 17 -19.70 18.64 -9.22
C THR A 17 -18.48 18.15 -8.45
N GLY A 18 -18.62 17.85 -7.17
CA GLY A 18 -17.53 17.36 -6.33
C GLY A 18 -16.98 16.01 -6.79
N MET A 19 -17.86 15.07 -7.18
CA MET A 19 -17.42 13.77 -7.71
C MET A 19 -16.69 13.91 -9.05
N ALA A 20 -17.18 14.77 -9.96
CA ALA A 20 -16.53 15.03 -11.23
C ALA A 20 -15.16 15.72 -11.03
N MET A 21 -15.06 16.66 -10.10
CA MET A 21 -13.83 17.34 -9.72
C MET A 21 -12.79 16.33 -9.18
N MET A 22 -13.16 15.51 -8.20
CA MET A 22 -12.26 14.51 -7.61
C MET A 22 -11.75 13.51 -8.64
N TYR A 23 -12.65 13.01 -9.49
CA TYR A 23 -12.27 12.07 -10.55
C TYR A 23 -11.29 12.69 -11.53
N TYR A 24 -11.55 13.91 -11.98
CA TYR A 24 -10.62 14.64 -12.85
C TYR A 24 -9.24 14.78 -12.23
N ILE A 25 -9.16 15.19 -10.96
CA ILE A 25 -7.88 15.38 -10.26
C ILE A 25 -7.09 14.06 -10.20
N ILE A 26 -7.74 12.94 -9.88
CA ILE A 26 -7.06 11.63 -9.81
C ILE A 26 -6.51 11.22 -11.18
N ILE A 27 -7.30 11.37 -12.25
CA ILE A 27 -6.87 11.01 -13.60
C ILE A 27 -5.82 12.01 -14.13
N PHE A 28 -5.89 13.27 -13.73
CA PHE A 28 -4.86 14.27 -14.02
C PHE A 28 -3.52 13.88 -13.40
N LEU A 29 -3.52 13.51 -12.12
CA LEU A 29 -2.30 13.06 -11.42
C LEU A 29 -1.74 11.77 -12.03
N GLN A 30 -2.60 10.82 -12.43
CA GLN A 30 -2.20 9.58 -13.09
C GLN A 30 -1.41 9.81 -14.39
N HIS A 31 -1.79 10.83 -15.17
CA HIS A 31 -1.19 11.16 -16.46
C HIS A 31 -0.19 12.33 -16.36
N ASN A 32 0.40 12.54 -15.21
CA ASN A 32 1.38 13.60 -15.04
C ASN A 32 2.76 13.12 -15.51
N GLU A 33 3.31 13.79 -16.52
CA GLU A 33 4.63 13.47 -17.10
C GLU A 33 5.78 13.50 -16.07
N MET A 34 5.59 14.24 -14.97
CA MET A 34 6.59 14.27 -13.89
C MET A 34 6.75 12.94 -13.18
N LEU A 35 5.68 12.12 -13.11
CA LEU A 35 5.76 10.78 -12.54
C LEU A 35 6.63 9.84 -13.38
N ASP A 36 6.66 10.00 -14.70
CA ASP A 36 7.41 9.12 -15.61
C ASP A 36 8.94 9.20 -15.41
N GLY A 37 9.43 10.36 -14.93
CA GLY A 37 10.85 10.57 -14.64
C GLY A 37 11.30 10.26 -13.22
N MET A 38 10.37 9.90 -12.32
CA MET A 38 10.66 9.68 -10.90
C MET A 38 10.76 8.18 -10.56
N ARG A 39 11.63 7.83 -9.61
CA ARG A 39 11.65 6.49 -9.02
C ARG A 39 10.30 6.21 -8.35
N GLY A 40 9.66 5.07 -8.68
CA GLY A 40 8.34 4.72 -8.16
C GLY A 40 7.15 5.40 -8.88
N GLY A 41 7.39 6.30 -9.84
CA GLY A 41 6.34 7.01 -10.56
C GLY A 41 5.38 6.10 -11.34
N THR A 42 5.88 5.01 -11.93
CA THR A 42 5.05 4.00 -12.61
C THR A 42 4.13 3.27 -11.62
N THR A 43 4.61 2.98 -10.43
CA THR A 43 3.81 2.37 -9.35
C THR A 43 2.75 3.35 -8.87
N ALA A 44 3.09 4.61 -8.62
CA ALA A 44 2.16 5.66 -8.24
C ALA A 44 1.07 5.87 -9.30
N SER A 45 1.44 5.93 -10.59
CA SER A 45 0.50 6.03 -11.72
C SER A 45 -0.46 4.85 -11.74
N THR A 46 0.02 3.62 -11.52
CA THR A 46 -0.81 2.40 -11.45
C THR A 46 -1.79 2.45 -10.28
N ILE A 47 -1.34 2.88 -9.10
CA ILE A 47 -2.20 3.04 -7.91
C ILE A 47 -3.29 4.09 -8.18
N LEU A 48 -2.93 5.23 -8.78
CA LEU A 48 -3.88 6.28 -9.16
C LEU A 48 -4.90 5.79 -10.18
N ALA A 49 -4.48 4.96 -11.16
CA ALA A 49 -5.38 4.35 -12.13
C ALA A 49 -6.43 3.46 -11.45
N LEU A 50 -5.98 2.56 -10.56
CA LEU A 50 -6.87 1.69 -9.80
C LEU A 50 -7.78 2.49 -8.87
N GLY A 51 -7.26 3.53 -8.21
CA GLY A 51 -8.02 4.47 -7.40
C GLY A 51 -9.10 5.20 -8.22
N GLY A 52 -8.78 5.60 -9.45
CA GLY A 52 -9.73 6.19 -10.40
C GLY A 52 -10.93 5.28 -10.66
N TRP A 53 -10.72 3.98 -10.87
CA TRP A 53 -11.79 2.99 -11.02
C TRP A 53 -12.67 2.87 -9.78
N VAL A 54 -12.08 2.84 -8.58
CA VAL A 54 -12.84 2.81 -7.32
C VAL A 54 -13.70 4.05 -7.16
N VAL A 55 -13.15 5.23 -7.44
CA VAL A 55 -13.90 6.50 -7.38
C VAL A 55 -15.02 6.53 -8.41
N ALA A 56 -14.82 6.03 -9.62
CA ALA A 56 -15.87 5.93 -10.65
C ALA A 56 -17.03 5.04 -10.21
N ILE A 57 -16.73 3.85 -9.64
CA ILE A 57 -17.74 2.91 -9.13
C ILE A 57 -18.51 3.55 -7.96
N PHE A 58 -17.78 4.15 -7.01
CA PHE A 58 -18.39 4.83 -5.88
C PHE A 58 -19.27 6.01 -6.33
N ALA A 59 -18.78 6.86 -7.24
CA ALA A 59 -19.55 7.96 -7.81
C ALA A 59 -20.82 7.47 -8.49
N CYS A 60 -20.76 6.38 -9.26
CA CYS A 60 -21.93 5.76 -9.87
C CYS A 60 -22.98 5.40 -8.81
N ILE A 61 -22.61 4.63 -7.81
CA ILE A 61 -23.53 4.17 -6.75
C ILE A 61 -24.11 5.37 -5.99
N PHE A 62 -23.25 6.34 -5.61
CA PHE A 62 -23.65 7.50 -4.83
C PHE A 62 -24.56 8.46 -5.61
N LEU A 63 -24.27 8.72 -6.89
CA LEU A 63 -25.11 9.54 -7.74
C LEU A 63 -26.45 8.86 -8.04
N PHE A 64 -26.48 7.53 -8.21
CA PHE A 64 -27.73 6.79 -8.31
C PHE A 64 -28.59 6.90 -7.06
N TYR A 65 -28.00 6.89 -5.89
CA TYR A 65 -28.71 7.08 -4.62
C TYR A 65 -29.26 8.50 -4.50
N THR A 66 -28.42 9.52 -4.70
CA THR A 66 -28.81 10.93 -4.54
C THR A 66 -29.85 11.35 -5.58
N HIS A 67 -29.70 10.92 -6.83
CA HIS A 67 -30.70 11.14 -7.89
C HIS A 67 -32.04 10.44 -7.57
N SER A 68 -31.99 9.22 -7.02
CA SER A 68 -33.21 8.52 -6.59
C SER A 68 -33.94 9.27 -5.48
N PHE A 69 -33.21 9.88 -4.57
CA PHE A 69 -33.78 10.70 -3.50
C PHE A 69 -34.44 11.95 -4.10
N LEU A 70 -33.77 12.65 -5.02
CA LEU A 70 -34.32 13.81 -5.74
C LEU A 70 -35.58 13.45 -6.47
N LEU A 71 -35.59 12.38 -7.27
CA LEU A 71 -36.74 11.93 -8.07
C LEU A 71 -37.96 11.60 -7.19
N ARG A 72 -37.73 10.97 -6.00
CA ARG A 72 -38.84 10.68 -5.06
C ARG A 72 -39.48 11.95 -4.52
N ARG A 73 -38.74 12.98 -4.21
CA ARG A 73 -39.27 14.27 -3.73
C ARG A 73 -40.09 14.97 -4.79
N ARG A 74 -39.74 14.79 -6.06
CA ARG A 74 -40.45 15.40 -7.22
C ARG A 74 -41.67 14.62 -7.67
N LYS A 75 -41.91 13.41 -7.21
CA LYS A 75 -43.09 12.61 -7.60
C LYS A 75 -44.40 13.35 -7.40
N LYS A 76 -44.51 14.16 -6.36
CA LYS A 76 -45.71 14.99 -6.13
C LYS A 76 -45.93 16.02 -7.23
N GLU A 77 -44.90 16.71 -7.68
CA GLU A 77 -44.97 17.69 -8.79
C GLU A 77 -45.42 17.00 -10.07
N PHE A 78 -44.85 15.82 -10.37
CA PHE A 78 -45.27 15.05 -11.55
C PHE A 78 -46.71 14.55 -11.46
N GLY A 79 -47.17 14.16 -10.29
CA GLY A 79 -48.57 13.80 -10.04
C GLY A 79 -49.51 14.97 -10.30
N LEU A 80 -49.17 16.16 -9.78
CA LEU A 80 -49.97 17.38 -9.99
C LEU A 80 -50.03 17.78 -11.47
N TYR A 81 -48.89 17.76 -12.17
CA TYR A 81 -48.87 18.04 -13.61
C TYR A 81 -49.72 17.05 -14.43
N ASN A 82 -49.72 15.78 -14.03
CA ASN A 82 -50.53 14.78 -14.71
C ASN A 82 -52.03 15.01 -14.50
N ILE A 83 -52.49 15.46 -13.31
CA ILE A 83 -53.89 15.84 -13.06
C ILE A 83 -54.28 17.08 -13.85
N LEU A 84 -53.36 18.03 -14.02
CA LEU A 84 -53.56 19.21 -14.84
C LEU A 84 -53.58 18.90 -16.35
N GLY A 85 -53.56 17.62 -16.75
CA GLY A 85 -53.70 17.18 -18.13
C GLY A 85 -52.41 16.94 -18.90
N MET A 86 -51.23 17.06 -18.24
CA MET A 86 -49.96 16.73 -18.90
C MET A 86 -49.79 15.22 -19.04
N GLY A 87 -49.69 14.75 -20.28
CA GLY A 87 -49.46 13.35 -20.59
C GLY A 87 -48.04 12.89 -20.12
N ARG A 88 -47.90 11.60 -19.82
CA ARG A 88 -46.64 10.98 -19.37
C ARG A 88 -45.43 11.27 -20.25
N ARG A 89 -45.64 11.32 -21.59
CA ARG A 89 -44.56 11.63 -22.55
C ARG A 89 -43.99 13.03 -22.34
N HIS A 90 -44.81 13.99 -21.97
CA HIS A 90 -44.38 15.37 -21.69
C HIS A 90 -43.61 15.44 -20.38
N LEU A 91 -44.01 14.69 -19.34
CA LEU A 91 -43.29 14.60 -18.07
C LEU A 91 -41.91 13.98 -18.26
N VAL A 92 -41.82 12.89 -19.02
CA VAL A 92 -40.53 12.26 -19.35
C VAL A 92 -39.64 13.23 -20.14
N ARG A 93 -40.19 14.00 -21.10
CA ARG A 93 -39.40 14.99 -21.86
C ARG A 93 -38.87 16.11 -20.96
N ILE A 94 -39.65 16.57 -19.99
CA ILE A 94 -39.21 17.58 -19.01
C ILE A 94 -38.05 17.01 -18.18
N GLU A 95 -38.16 15.78 -17.69
CA GLU A 95 -37.12 15.12 -16.90
C GLU A 95 -35.84 14.90 -17.70
N ILE A 96 -35.95 14.51 -18.97
CA ILE A 96 -34.80 14.36 -19.88
C ILE A 96 -34.03 15.68 -20.00
N TRP A 97 -34.72 16.77 -20.35
CA TRP A 97 -34.06 18.07 -20.48
C TRP A 97 -33.43 18.55 -19.18
N GLU A 98 -34.12 18.33 -18.06
CA GLU A 98 -33.60 18.73 -16.74
C GLU A 98 -32.35 17.93 -16.35
N THR A 99 -32.35 16.63 -16.60
CA THR A 99 -31.17 15.76 -16.36
C THR A 99 -30.01 16.15 -17.29
N ILE A 100 -30.26 16.49 -18.55
CA ILE A 100 -29.25 16.96 -19.50
C ILE A 100 -28.62 18.27 -19.02
N PHE A 101 -29.43 19.27 -18.62
CA PHE A 101 -28.92 20.54 -18.10
C PHE A 101 -28.10 20.36 -16.84
N VAL A 102 -28.55 19.47 -15.94
CA VAL A 102 -27.80 19.13 -14.74
C VAL A 102 -26.47 18.43 -15.10
N ALA A 103 -26.50 17.45 -15.98
CA ALA A 103 -25.31 16.72 -16.43
C ALA A 103 -24.26 17.66 -17.02
N ILE A 104 -24.66 18.51 -17.98
CA ILE A 104 -23.73 19.46 -18.61
C ILE A 104 -23.20 20.47 -17.57
N GLY A 105 -24.10 21.05 -16.78
CA GLY A 105 -23.75 22.10 -15.82
C GLY A 105 -22.82 21.57 -14.71
N THR A 106 -23.11 20.38 -14.15
CA THR A 106 -22.29 19.83 -13.06
C THR A 106 -20.97 19.25 -13.54
N THR A 107 -20.94 18.62 -14.71
CA THR A 107 -19.70 18.10 -15.30
C THR A 107 -18.79 19.26 -15.72
N ALA A 108 -19.34 20.31 -16.36
CA ALA A 108 -18.55 21.49 -16.70
C ALA A 108 -18.01 22.20 -15.45
N ALA A 109 -18.85 22.41 -14.43
CA ALA A 109 -18.42 23.00 -13.17
C ALA A 109 -17.38 22.12 -12.46
N GLY A 110 -17.55 20.79 -12.47
CA GLY A 110 -16.62 19.83 -11.90
C GLY A 110 -15.26 19.86 -12.60
N LEU A 111 -15.24 19.92 -13.93
CA LEU A 111 -14.02 20.07 -14.72
C LEU A 111 -13.32 21.41 -14.43
N LEU A 112 -14.05 22.52 -14.42
CA LEU A 112 -13.48 23.83 -14.11
C LEU A 112 -12.85 23.86 -12.71
N CYS A 113 -13.57 23.37 -11.70
CA CYS A 113 -13.02 23.24 -10.34
C CYS A 113 -11.86 22.24 -10.30
N GLY A 114 -11.97 21.10 -11.00
CA GLY A 114 -10.93 20.10 -11.08
C GLY A 114 -9.65 20.66 -11.67
N ILE A 115 -9.72 21.39 -12.78
CA ILE A 115 -8.60 22.07 -13.42
C ILE A 115 -8.00 23.13 -12.46
N ALA A 116 -8.81 23.91 -11.76
CA ALA A 116 -8.34 24.90 -10.82
C ALA A 116 -7.58 24.28 -9.63
N PHE A 117 -8.07 23.16 -9.09
CA PHE A 117 -7.47 22.49 -7.95
C PHE A 117 -6.43 21.43 -8.33
N SER A 118 -6.31 21.05 -9.61
CA SER A 118 -5.33 20.04 -10.05
C SER A 118 -3.90 20.42 -9.73
N LYS A 119 -3.56 21.72 -9.92
CA LYS A 119 -2.21 22.20 -9.59
C LYS A 119 -1.90 22.14 -8.10
N LEU A 120 -2.88 22.43 -7.26
CA LEU A 120 -2.72 22.27 -5.80
C LEU A 120 -2.50 20.82 -5.42
N ALA A 121 -3.24 19.90 -6.04
CA ALA A 121 -3.09 18.46 -5.81
C ALA A 121 -1.73 17.94 -6.32
N GLU A 122 -1.26 18.42 -7.48
CA GLU A 122 0.06 18.12 -8.03
C GLU A 122 1.18 18.59 -7.10
N LEU A 123 1.11 19.84 -6.63
CA LEU A 123 2.09 20.38 -5.69
C LEU A 123 2.10 19.58 -4.37
N GLY A 124 0.93 19.17 -3.89
CA GLY A 124 0.81 18.30 -2.72
C GLY A 124 1.48 16.95 -2.93
N LEU A 125 1.22 16.29 -4.07
CA LEU A 125 1.81 15.00 -4.41
C LEU A 125 3.33 15.11 -4.58
N MET A 126 3.83 16.11 -5.34
CA MET A 126 5.25 16.32 -5.55
C MET A 126 5.99 16.64 -4.26
N ASN A 127 5.38 17.41 -3.37
CA ASN A 127 5.95 17.68 -2.04
C ASN A 127 6.05 16.40 -1.18
N LEU A 128 5.05 15.51 -1.25
CA LEU A 128 5.07 14.23 -0.55
C LEU A 128 6.12 13.25 -1.13
N MET A 129 6.31 13.28 -2.44
CA MET A 129 7.28 12.41 -3.15
C MET A 129 8.68 13.01 -3.23
N HIS A 130 8.94 14.17 -2.60
CA HIS A 130 10.21 14.91 -2.68
C HIS A 130 10.67 15.15 -4.13
N GLY A 131 9.71 15.26 -5.07
CA GLY A 131 9.97 15.45 -6.48
C GLY A 131 10.29 16.90 -6.85
N SER A 132 10.81 17.08 -8.06
CA SER A 132 11.04 18.42 -8.61
C SER A 132 9.72 19.16 -8.84
N ILE A 133 9.57 20.33 -8.24
CA ILE A 133 8.36 21.14 -8.35
C ILE A 133 8.41 21.96 -9.64
N SER A 134 7.49 21.68 -10.58
CA SER A 134 7.25 22.55 -11.73
C SER A 134 6.11 23.52 -11.43
N TYR A 135 6.35 24.79 -11.63
CA TYR A 135 5.32 25.82 -11.46
C TYR A 135 4.47 26.05 -12.73
N VAL A 136 4.72 25.30 -13.80
CA VAL A 136 3.96 25.41 -15.05
C VAL A 136 2.57 24.80 -14.86
N PHE A 137 1.54 25.53 -15.22
CA PHE A 137 0.16 25.07 -15.19
C PHE A 137 -0.11 24.20 -16.42
N SER A 138 -0.48 22.95 -16.21
CA SER A 138 -0.79 21.99 -17.27
C SER A 138 -2.26 21.57 -17.25
N ILE A 139 -2.81 21.32 -18.42
CA ILE A 139 -4.18 20.79 -18.60
C ILE A 139 -4.07 19.45 -19.31
N SER A 140 -4.55 18.40 -18.68
CA SER A 140 -4.50 17.05 -19.24
C SER A 140 -5.76 16.79 -20.09
N ALA A 141 -5.59 16.72 -21.41
CA ALA A 141 -6.66 16.34 -22.33
C ALA A 141 -7.19 14.91 -22.07
N PRO A 142 -6.34 13.89 -21.79
CA PRO A 142 -6.81 12.55 -21.40
C PRO A 142 -7.72 12.57 -20.16
N ALA A 143 -7.38 13.36 -19.14
CA ALA A 143 -8.18 13.48 -17.91
C ALA A 143 -9.56 14.11 -18.19
N ILE A 144 -9.63 15.15 -19.05
CA ILE A 144 -10.89 15.74 -19.47
C ILE A 144 -11.76 14.71 -20.20
N MET A 145 -11.17 13.99 -21.18
CA MET A 145 -11.91 12.98 -21.96
C MET A 145 -12.40 11.83 -21.09
N ALA A 146 -11.59 11.30 -20.20
CA ALA A 146 -11.97 10.24 -19.28
C ALA A 146 -13.11 10.70 -18.35
N THR A 147 -13.05 11.92 -17.83
CA THR A 147 -14.10 12.49 -16.97
C THR A 147 -15.42 12.66 -17.73
N LEU A 148 -15.36 13.22 -18.93
CA LEU A 148 -16.54 13.38 -19.79
C LEU A 148 -17.18 12.03 -20.14
N LEU A 149 -16.37 11.02 -20.43
CA LEU A 149 -16.86 9.69 -20.78
C LEU A 149 -17.53 9.02 -19.58
N ILE A 150 -16.87 8.93 -18.43
CA ILE A 150 -17.40 8.26 -17.23
C ILE A 150 -18.66 8.97 -16.73
N PHE A 151 -18.61 10.30 -16.54
CA PHE A 151 -19.76 11.05 -16.05
C PHE A 151 -20.87 11.13 -17.09
N GLY A 152 -20.54 11.14 -18.40
CA GLY A 152 -21.51 11.00 -19.49
C GLY A 152 -22.27 9.67 -19.39
N VAL A 153 -21.58 8.56 -19.20
CA VAL A 153 -22.19 7.23 -19.00
C VAL A 153 -23.06 7.21 -17.74
N ILE A 154 -22.54 7.71 -16.60
CA ILE A 154 -23.30 7.75 -15.34
C ILE A 154 -24.60 8.55 -15.53
N HIS A 155 -24.52 9.75 -16.09
CA HIS A 155 -25.72 10.60 -16.32
C HIS A 155 -26.68 9.99 -17.33
N LEU A 156 -26.18 9.29 -18.36
CA LEU A 156 -27.01 8.53 -19.29
C LEU A 156 -27.80 7.42 -18.58
N LEU A 157 -27.14 6.66 -17.71
CA LEU A 157 -27.80 5.62 -16.92
C LEU A 157 -28.84 6.21 -15.95
N LEU A 158 -28.52 7.36 -15.31
CA LEU A 158 -29.48 8.08 -14.46
C LEU A 158 -30.71 8.55 -15.26
N LEU A 159 -30.48 9.08 -16.45
CA LEU A 159 -31.56 9.53 -17.37
C LEU A 159 -32.44 8.36 -17.79
N LEU A 160 -31.89 7.24 -18.22
CA LEU A 160 -32.62 6.03 -18.58
C LEU A 160 -33.50 5.54 -17.42
N ARG A 161 -32.91 5.47 -16.22
CA ARG A 161 -33.63 5.10 -15.01
C ARG A 161 -34.76 6.06 -14.67
N ALA A 162 -34.55 7.38 -14.79
CA ALA A 162 -35.54 8.41 -14.53
C ALA A 162 -36.70 8.31 -15.52
N ALA A 163 -36.40 8.18 -16.81
CA ALA A 163 -37.39 8.03 -17.87
C ALA A 163 -38.31 6.79 -17.64
N VAL A 164 -37.70 5.65 -17.28
CA VAL A 164 -38.45 4.43 -16.93
C VAL A 164 -39.28 4.63 -15.66
N ALA A 165 -38.74 5.26 -14.63
CA ALA A 165 -39.42 5.48 -13.35
C ALA A 165 -40.66 6.42 -13.53
N VAL A 166 -40.51 7.49 -14.29
CA VAL A 166 -41.63 8.44 -14.58
C VAL A 166 -42.63 7.81 -15.54
N GLY A 167 -42.19 7.13 -16.60
CA GLY A 167 -43.06 6.54 -17.62
C GLY A 167 -43.92 5.39 -17.11
N ARG A 168 -43.46 4.61 -16.13
CA ARG A 168 -44.20 3.44 -15.59
C ARG A 168 -45.15 3.77 -14.43
N THR A 169 -45.09 4.97 -13.83
CA THR A 169 -45.88 5.29 -12.64
C THR A 169 -47.24 5.93 -13.04
N SER A 170 -48.35 5.49 -12.42
CA SER A 170 -49.67 6.07 -12.65
C SER A 170 -49.85 7.38 -11.86
N ALA A 171 -50.73 8.29 -12.37
CA ALA A 171 -51.02 9.57 -11.71
C ALA A 171 -51.49 9.41 -10.26
N ILE A 172 -52.36 8.43 -10.03
CA ILE A 172 -52.89 8.12 -8.69
C ILE A 172 -51.79 7.65 -7.76
N GLN A 173 -50.87 6.79 -8.23
CA GLN A 173 -49.72 6.32 -7.44
C GLN A 173 -48.72 7.44 -7.13
N LEU A 174 -48.57 8.43 -8.02
CA LEU A 174 -47.73 9.60 -7.80
C LEU A 174 -48.24 10.51 -6.68
N LEU A 175 -49.57 10.70 -6.59
CA LEU A 175 -50.21 11.50 -5.54
C LEU A 175 -50.29 10.77 -4.19
N GLN A 176 -50.68 9.50 -4.22
CA GLN A 176 -50.83 8.69 -3.02
C GLN A 176 -49.50 8.19 -2.42
N SER A 177 -48.39 8.46 -3.08
CA SER A 177 -47.08 7.93 -2.66
C SER A 177 -46.64 8.33 -1.24
N GLU A 178 -47.26 9.36 -0.63
CA GLU A 178 -47.06 9.71 0.79
C GLU A 178 -48.22 9.30 1.70
N ALA A 179 -49.47 9.29 1.17
CA ALA A 179 -50.67 8.97 1.93
C ALA A 179 -50.88 7.45 2.07
N ALA A 180 -50.47 6.66 1.08
CA ALA A 180 -50.37 5.23 1.23
C ALA A 180 -49.21 4.93 2.16
N GLY A 181 -49.46 4.66 3.44
CA GLY A 181 -48.47 4.27 4.41
C GLY A 181 -47.48 3.28 3.79
N GLU A 182 -46.19 3.56 3.94
CA GLU A 182 -45.16 2.68 3.37
C GLU A 182 -45.41 1.25 3.85
N LYS A 183 -45.57 0.33 2.90
CA LYS A 183 -45.70 -1.10 3.23
C LYS A 183 -44.50 -1.48 4.11
N PRO A 184 -44.75 -2.22 5.21
CA PRO A 184 -43.65 -2.61 6.12
C PRO A 184 -42.52 -3.22 5.29
N PRO A 185 -41.29 -2.80 5.49
CA PRO A 185 -40.17 -3.22 4.68
C PRO A 185 -40.03 -4.74 4.79
N ARG A 186 -40.12 -5.47 3.68
CA ARG A 186 -39.73 -6.89 3.65
C ARG A 186 -38.21 -6.92 3.81
N ALA A 187 -37.74 -7.37 4.97
CA ALA A 187 -36.31 -7.61 5.16
C ALA A 187 -35.91 -8.81 4.31
N ASN A 188 -35.18 -8.60 3.27
CA ASN A 188 -34.52 -9.66 2.54
C ASN A 188 -33.29 -10.07 3.36
N TRP A 189 -33.47 -11.01 4.28
CA TRP A 189 -32.37 -11.53 5.10
C TRP A 189 -31.23 -12.09 4.24
N PHE A 190 -31.58 -12.60 3.05
CA PHE A 190 -30.61 -13.09 2.07
C PHE A 190 -29.65 -11.99 1.59
N LEU A 191 -30.13 -10.76 1.35
CA LEU A 191 -29.25 -9.64 0.99
C LEU A 191 -28.35 -9.21 2.14
N GLY A 192 -28.84 -9.29 3.37
CA GLY A 192 -28.03 -9.03 4.56
C GLY A 192 -26.94 -10.08 4.75
N LEU A 193 -27.29 -11.35 4.58
CA LEU A 193 -26.34 -12.47 4.63
C LEU A 193 -25.29 -12.36 3.52
N LEU A 194 -25.72 -12.08 2.29
CA LEU A 194 -24.82 -11.85 1.16
C LEU A 194 -23.82 -10.71 1.47
N GLY A 195 -24.29 -9.61 2.07
CA GLY A 195 -23.42 -8.53 2.49
C GLY A 195 -22.36 -8.98 3.50
N VAL A 196 -22.72 -9.80 4.49
CA VAL A 196 -21.78 -10.34 5.47
C VAL A 196 -20.76 -11.29 4.81
N ILE A 197 -21.22 -12.14 3.89
CA ILE A 197 -20.33 -13.06 3.14
C ILE A 197 -19.33 -12.25 2.30
N LEU A 198 -19.80 -11.24 1.55
CA LEU A 198 -18.91 -10.38 0.75
C LEU A 198 -17.88 -9.65 1.62
N LEU A 199 -18.29 -9.17 2.80
CA LEU A 199 -17.37 -8.55 3.74
C LEU A 199 -16.32 -9.55 4.25
N GLY A 200 -16.75 -10.77 4.60
CA GLY A 200 -15.85 -11.85 5.04
C GLY A 200 -14.84 -12.23 3.95
N VAL A 201 -15.30 -12.35 2.69
CA VAL A 201 -14.42 -12.63 1.55
C VAL A 201 -13.40 -11.50 1.34
N ALA A 202 -13.83 -10.24 1.42
CA ALA A 202 -12.94 -9.09 1.27
C ALA A 202 -11.86 -9.06 2.36
N TYR A 203 -12.22 -9.33 3.62
CA TYR A 203 -11.26 -9.40 4.72
C TYR A 203 -10.33 -10.62 4.61
N TYR A 204 -10.86 -11.77 4.21
CA TYR A 204 -10.06 -12.97 3.96
C TYR A 204 -9.01 -12.70 2.87
N MET A 205 -9.40 -12.09 1.75
CA MET A 205 -8.48 -11.68 0.70
C MET A 205 -7.40 -10.74 1.23
N ALA A 206 -7.79 -9.71 2.00
CA ALA A 206 -6.85 -8.72 2.52
C ALA A 206 -5.78 -9.31 3.47
N VAL A 207 -6.12 -10.37 4.22
CA VAL A 207 -5.21 -11.00 5.20
C VAL A 207 -4.34 -12.10 4.57
N THR A 208 -4.84 -12.78 3.52
CA THR A 208 -4.18 -14.01 3.00
C THR A 208 -3.14 -13.70 1.93
N ILE A 209 -3.22 -12.55 1.25
CA ILE A 209 -2.33 -12.23 0.13
C ILE A 209 -0.99 -11.74 0.67
N LYS A 210 0.09 -12.44 0.28
CA LYS A 210 1.46 -12.14 0.70
C LYS A 210 2.31 -11.52 -0.42
N GLU A 211 1.94 -11.71 -1.69
CA GLU A 211 2.69 -11.19 -2.83
C GLU A 211 2.40 -9.71 -3.08
N PRO A 212 3.42 -8.81 -3.09
CA PRO A 212 3.22 -7.36 -3.14
C PRO A 212 2.46 -6.85 -4.37
N LEU A 213 2.79 -7.35 -5.57
CA LEU A 213 2.15 -6.91 -6.83
C LEU A 213 0.70 -7.38 -6.94
N MET A 214 0.45 -8.64 -6.56
CA MET A 214 -0.90 -9.20 -6.56
C MET A 214 -1.76 -8.61 -5.44
N ALA A 215 -1.14 -8.29 -4.29
CA ALA A 215 -1.78 -7.61 -3.18
C ALA A 215 -2.36 -6.25 -3.60
N LEU A 216 -1.64 -5.48 -4.41
CA LEU A 216 -2.09 -4.17 -4.88
C LEU A 216 -3.38 -4.26 -5.70
N ALA A 217 -3.44 -5.12 -6.71
CA ALA A 217 -4.63 -5.28 -7.56
C ALA A 217 -5.83 -5.84 -6.78
N LEU A 218 -5.59 -6.87 -5.95
CA LEU A 218 -6.64 -7.51 -5.17
C LEU A 218 -7.13 -6.63 -4.01
N PHE A 219 -6.29 -5.72 -3.49
CA PHE A 219 -6.71 -4.69 -2.53
C PHE A 219 -7.84 -3.82 -3.10
N PHE A 220 -7.71 -3.32 -4.32
CA PHE A 220 -8.76 -2.52 -4.94
C PHE A 220 -10.05 -3.30 -5.20
N VAL A 221 -9.94 -4.59 -5.56
CA VAL A 221 -11.10 -5.48 -5.65
C VAL A 221 -11.77 -5.64 -4.27
N ALA A 222 -10.99 -5.86 -3.22
CA ALA A 222 -11.50 -5.94 -1.85
C ALA A 222 -12.21 -4.65 -1.42
N VAL A 223 -11.68 -3.48 -1.75
CA VAL A 223 -12.33 -2.18 -1.47
C VAL A 223 -13.70 -2.09 -2.15
N VAL A 224 -13.82 -2.48 -3.41
CA VAL A 224 -15.12 -2.51 -4.11
C VAL A 224 -16.09 -3.48 -3.45
N LEU A 225 -15.63 -4.68 -3.06
CA LEU A 225 -16.44 -5.65 -2.33
C LEU A 225 -16.92 -5.09 -0.98
N VAL A 226 -16.05 -4.40 -0.22
CA VAL A 226 -16.40 -3.74 1.05
C VAL A 226 -17.45 -2.65 0.82
N ILE A 227 -17.31 -1.83 -0.23
CA ILE A 227 -18.32 -0.81 -0.60
C ILE A 227 -19.68 -1.47 -0.82
N LEU A 228 -19.73 -2.49 -1.67
CA LEU A 228 -20.98 -3.23 -1.97
C LEU A 228 -21.55 -3.90 -0.71
N ALA A 229 -20.71 -4.56 0.07
CA ALA A 229 -21.09 -5.20 1.34
C ALA A 229 -21.70 -4.19 2.31
N THR A 230 -21.07 -3.03 2.48
CA THR A 230 -21.55 -1.96 3.37
C THR A 230 -22.94 -1.47 2.95
N TYR A 231 -23.19 -1.26 1.65
CA TYR A 231 -24.53 -0.91 1.17
C TYR A 231 -25.55 -2.01 1.47
N LEU A 232 -25.23 -3.27 1.23
CA LEU A 232 -26.12 -4.40 1.49
C LEU A 232 -26.42 -4.56 2.98
N ILE A 233 -25.41 -4.48 3.83
CA ILE A 233 -25.55 -4.60 5.29
C ILE A 233 -26.35 -3.43 5.84
N MET A 234 -26.04 -2.19 5.45
CA MET A 234 -26.74 -1.02 5.96
C MET A 234 -28.22 -0.96 5.50
N ILE A 235 -28.52 -1.38 4.28
CA ILE A 235 -29.91 -1.40 3.77
C ILE A 235 -30.70 -2.56 4.36
N SER A 236 -30.15 -3.76 4.39
CA SER A 236 -30.87 -4.97 4.82
C SER A 236 -30.69 -5.28 6.31
N GLY A 237 -29.47 -5.12 6.82
CA GLY A 237 -29.10 -5.41 8.22
C GLY A 237 -29.81 -4.47 9.19
N SER A 238 -29.91 -3.17 8.86
CA SER A 238 -30.61 -2.19 9.70
C SER A 238 -32.11 -2.52 9.85
N VAL A 239 -32.75 -2.98 8.76
CA VAL A 239 -34.15 -3.42 8.81
C VAL A 239 -34.31 -4.70 9.59
N LEU A 240 -33.38 -5.66 9.45
CA LEU A 240 -33.33 -6.91 10.21
C LEU A 240 -33.19 -6.63 11.70
N LEU A 241 -32.24 -5.77 12.08
CA LEU A 241 -32.00 -5.37 13.46
C LEU A 241 -33.26 -4.75 14.09
N CYS A 242 -33.89 -3.80 13.40
CA CYS A 242 -35.14 -3.20 13.88
C CYS A 242 -36.26 -4.23 14.08
N ARG A 243 -36.38 -5.20 13.17
CA ARG A 243 -37.36 -6.29 13.31
C ARG A 243 -37.04 -7.23 14.48
N GLN A 244 -35.78 -7.51 14.72
CA GLN A 244 -35.36 -8.34 15.83
C GLN A 244 -35.64 -7.65 17.17
N LEU A 245 -35.40 -6.34 17.26
CA LEU A 245 -35.75 -5.52 18.40
C LEU A 245 -37.28 -5.46 18.61
N GLN A 246 -38.07 -5.42 17.53
CA GLN A 246 -39.55 -5.48 17.61
C GLN A 246 -40.08 -6.84 18.11
N LYS A 247 -39.36 -7.94 17.85
CA LYS A 247 -39.74 -9.27 18.36
C LYS A 247 -39.50 -9.44 19.87
N ASN A 248 -38.54 -8.69 20.42
CA ASN A 248 -38.32 -8.67 21.87
C ASN A 248 -39.35 -7.76 22.54
N THR A 249 -40.45 -8.37 23.02
CA THR A 249 -41.59 -7.64 23.59
C THR A 249 -41.22 -6.80 24.82
N ALA A 250 -40.31 -7.29 25.67
CA ALA A 250 -39.85 -6.58 26.86
C ALA A 250 -39.10 -5.28 26.52
N TYR A 251 -38.31 -5.29 25.43
CA TYR A 251 -37.59 -4.12 24.97
C TYR A 251 -38.48 -3.17 24.16
N TYR A 252 -39.31 -3.73 23.27
CA TYR A 252 -40.10 -2.97 22.32
C TYR A 252 -41.23 -2.18 22.97
N TYR A 253 -41.97 -2.76 23.93
CA TYR A 253 -43.09 -2.09 24.60
C TYR A 253 -42.68 -1.10 25.70
N ASN A 254 -41.37 -0.90 25.90
CA ASN A 254 -40.94 0.20 26.76
C ASN A 254 -41.24 1.56 26.08
N PRO A 255 -41.92 2.51 26.74
CA PRO A 255 -42.31 3.78 26.13
C PRO A 255 -41.18 4.57 25.50
N ARG A 256 -39.96 4.45 26.02
CA ARG A 256 -38.76 5.10 25.49
C ARG A 256 -38.29 4.49 24.16
N HIS A 257 -38.51 3.22 23.91
CA HIS A 257 -37.99 2.48 22.74
C HIS A 257 -39.04 2.28 21.66
N PHE A 258 -40.33 2.22 22.01
CA PHE A 258 -41.45 1.98 21.08
C PHE A 258 -41.47 2.93 19.89
N VAL A 259 -41.48 4.23 20.16
CA VAL A 259 -41.53 5.26 19.11
C VAL A 259 -40.25 5.25 18.26
N SER A 260 -39.12 5.11 18.91
CA SER A 260 -37.81 5.09 18.23
C SER A 260 -37.66 3.90 17.30
N VAL A 261 -37.90 2.69 17.78
CA VAL A 261 -37.75 1.43 17.00
C VAL A 261 -38.79 1.38 15.88
N SER A 262 -40.05 1.76 16.15
CA SER A 262 -41.10 1.81 15.12
C SER A 262 -40.78 2.80 14.03
N SER A 263 -40.43 4.04 14.35
CA SER A 263 -40.09 5.07 13.36
C SER A 263 -38.81 4.74 12.60
N MET A 264 -37.84 4.13 13.26
CA MET A 264 -36.57 3.73 12.70
C MET A 264 -36.73 2.59 11.69
N ALA A 265 -37.55 1.59 11.98
CA ALA A 265 -37.84 0.47 11.07
C ALA A 265 -38.37 0.94 9.71
N TYR A 266 -39.21 1.97 9.70
CA TYR A 266 -39.71 2.56 8.45
C TYR A 266 -38.70 3.48 7.76
N ARG A 267 -37.93 4.25 8.52
CA ARG A 267 -36.94 5.20 7.97
C ARG A 267 -35.67 4.52 7.47
N MET A 268 -35.24 3.45 8.12
CA MET A 268 -33.96 2.78 7.82
C MET A 268 -33.90 2.18 6.41
N LYS A 269 -34.99 1.60 5.91
CA LYS A 269 -35.04 1.14 4.51
C LYS A 269 -34.75 2.27 3.52
N ARG A 270 -35.18 3.48 3.85
CA ARG A 270 -35.03 4.66 2.99
C ARG A 270 -33.69 5.37 3.18
N ASN A 271 -33.22 5.41 4.42
CA ASN A 271 -32.01 6.15 4.79
C ASN A 271 -30.76 5.23 4.86
N GLY A 272 -30.93 3.91 4.82
CA GLY A 272 -29.83 2.93 4.91
C GLY A 272 -28.73 3.16 3.86
N ALA A 273 -29.11 3.47 2.63
CA ALA A 273 -28.14 3.79 1.59
C ALA A 273 -27.41 5.12 1.83
N GLY A 274 -28.09 6.13 2.39
CA GLY A 274 -27.46 7.39 2.79
C GLY A 274 -26.48 7.18 3.94
N LEU A 275 -26.88 6.38 4.93
CA LEU A 275 -26.02 6.02 6.05
C LEU A 275 -24.79 5.22 5.58
N ALA A 276 -24.99 4.28 4.64
CA ALA A 276 -23.89 3.56 4.01
C ALA A 276 -22.90 4.50 3.31
N SER A 277 -23.41 5.48 2.52
CA SER A 277 -22.55 6.47 1.84
C SER A 277 -21.73 7.30 2.84
N VAL A 278 -22.36 7.78 3.91
CA VAL A 278 -21.64 8.54 4.96
C VAL A 278 -20.62 7.65 5.67
N CYS A 279 -20.96 6.41 5.97
CA CYS A 279 -20.05 5.44 6.58
C CYS A 279 -18.82 5.19 5.68
N ILE A 280 -19.03 4.94 4.38
CA ILE A 280 -17.95 4.71 3.41
C ILE A 280 -17.04 5.95 3.31
N LEU A 281 -17.62 7.15 3.14
CA LEU A 281 -16.83 8.38 3.07
C LEU A 281 -16.03 8.64 4.34
N ALA A 282 -16.66 8.49 5.51
CA ALA A 282 -15.96 8.66 6.79
C ALA A 282 -14.84 7.63 6.97
N THR A 283 -15.10 6.37 6.62
CA THR A 283 -14.08 5.31 6.68
C THR A 283 -12.93 5.57 5.71
N MET A 284 -13.21 6.01 4.47
CA MET A 284 -12.16 6.37 3.51
C MET A 284 -11.26 7.47 4.06
N VAL A 285 -11.82 8.53 4.63
CA VAL A 285 -11.04 9.64 5.23
C VAL A 285 -10.21 9.14 6.41
N LEU A 286 -10.80 8.35 7.32
CA LEU A 286 -10.08 7.82 8.48
C LEU A 286 -8.95 6.87 8.08
N VAL A 287 -9.20 5.97 7.11
CA VAL A 287 -8.17 5.06 6.60
C VAL A 287 -7.05 5.85 5.94
N MET A 288 -7.38 6.85 5.11
CA MET A 288 -6.37 7.69 4.46
C MET A 288 -5.49 8.41 5.50
N LEU A 289 -6.10 9.07 6.48
CA LEU A 289 -5.36 9.75 7.55
C LEU A 289 -4.50 8.76 8.35
N SER A 290 -5.08 7.63 8.76
CA SER A 290 -4.34 6.61 9.53
C SER A 290 -3.18 6.02 8.74
N SER A 291 -3.41 5.65 7.47
CA SER A 291 -2.37 5.07 6.61
C SER A 291 -1.25 6.07 6.33
N THR A 292 -1.59 7.32 5.99
CA THR A 292 -0.59 8.37 5.74
C THR A 292 0.24 8.65 6.99
N THR A 293 -0.41 8.74 8.16
CA THR A 293 0.27 8.95 9.44
C THR A 293 1.18 7.75 9.78
N SER A 294 0.68 6.52 9.59
CA SER A 294 1.47 5.31 9.83
C SER A 294 2.67 5.19 8.88
N LEU A 295 2.49 5.55 7.60
CA LEU A 295 3.58 5.58 6.64
C LEU A 295 4.63 6.64 7.00
N TYR A 296 4.20 7.83 7.41
CA TYR A 296 5.10 8.90 7.79
C TYR A 296 5.99 8.51 8.99
N PHE A 297 5.39 8.01 10.08
CA PHE A 297 6.16 7.56 11.24
C PHE A 297 6.92 6.26 10.98
N GLY A 298 6.37 5.33 10.19
CA GLY A 298 7.04 4.08 9.83
C GLY A 298 8.17 4.25 8.81
N ALA A 299 8.17 5.33 8.02
CA ALA A 299 9.21 5.60 7.05
C ALA A 299 10.55 5.92 7.71
N GLU A 300 10.54 6.68 8.81
CA GLU A 300 11.75 7.00 9.59
C GLU A 300 12.34 5.73 10.22
N ASP A 301 11.51 4.89 10.84
CA ASP A 301 11.92 3.59 11.39
C ASP A 301 12.49 2.67 10.29
N SER A 302 11.85 2.66 9.12
CA SER A 302 12.31 1.88 7.97
C SER A 302 13.62 2.42 7.39
N LEU A 303 13.81 3.74 7.37
CA LEU A 303 15.06 4.36 6.95
C LEU A 303 16.21 3.99 7.91
N MET A 304 15.96 4.06 9.22
CA MET A 304 16.95 3.65 10.22
C MET A 304 17.26 2.15 10.16
N ALA A 305 16.25 1.32 9.90
CA ALA A 305 16.47 -0.12 9.71
C ALA A 305 17.29 -0.42 8.45
N ARG A 306 17.10 0.37 7.37
CA ARG A 306 17.80 0.21 6.11
C ARG A 306 19.22 0.78 6.15
N TYR A 307 19.42 1.89 6.85
CA TYR A 307 20.70 2.57 7.02
C TYR A 307 20.97 2.77 8.51
N PRO A 308 21.40 1.71 9.22
CA PRO A 308 21.55 1.74 10.68
C PRO A 308 22.62 2.73 11.15
N ARG A 309 23.58 3.05 10.27
CA ARG A 309 24.61 4.08 10.51
C ARG A 309 24.49 5.22 9.53
N GLU A 310 25.01 6.40 9.88
CA GLU A 310 25.02 7.58 9.02
C GLU A 310 25.82 7.34 7.73
N LEU A 311 26.96 6.65 7.87
CA LEU A 311 27.82 6.24 6.77
C LEU A 311 28.15 4.75 6.91
N SER A 312 28.11 4.01 5.81
CA SER A 312 28.56 2.63 5.75
C SER A 312 29.33 2.36 4.47
N ILE A 313 30.39 1.56 4.62
CA ILE A 313 31.23 1.11 3.52
C ILE A 313 31.22 -0.41 3.54
N SER A 314 30.94 -1.03 2.41
CA SER A 314 30.93 -2.48 2.27
C SER A 314 31.86 -2.90 1.13
N TYR A 315 32.73 -3.84 1.39
CA TYR A 315 33.60 -4.46 0.40
C TYR A 315 33.17 -5.90 0.17
N GLY A 316 32.91 -6.24 -1.08
CA GLY A 316 32.73 -7.62 -1.50
C GLY A 316 34.06 -8.18 -1.98
N VAL A 317 34.48 -9.30 -1.41
CA VAL A 317 35.73 -9.99 -1.74
C VAL A 317 35.47 -11.37 -2.33
N GLU A 318 36.47 -11.92 -2.97
CA GLU A 318 36.42 -13.22 -3.64
C GLU A 318 36.28 -14.40 -2.70
N ASP A 319 37.01 -14.33 -1.58
CA ASP A 319 37.22 -15.42 -0.63
C ASP A 319 37.33 -14.89 0.80
N VAL A 320 36.97 -15.70 1.78
CA VAL A 320 37.07 -15.36 3.22
C VAL A 320 38.50 -15.08 3.63
N GLU A 321 39.50 -15.69 2.99
CA GLU A 321 40.91 -15.45 3.30
C GLU A 321 41.27 -13.95 3.19
N TYR A 322 40.65 -13.23 2.25
CA TYR A 322 40.82 -11.78 2.08
C TYR A 322 40.10 -10.95 3.15
N LEU A 323 39.25 -11.57 3.98
CA LEU A 323 38.66 -10.95 5.17
C LEU A 323 39.55 -11.09 6.40
N SER A 324 40.78 -11.54 6.23
CA SER A 324 41.75 -11.65 7.31
C SER A 324 41.99 -10.31 8.01
N ASP A 325 42.35 -10.35 9.29
CA ASP A 325 42.55 -9.12 10.07
C ASP A 325 43.61 -8.18 9.47
N CYS A 326 44.61 -8.69 8.75
CA CYS A 326 45.62 -7.85 8.11
C CYS A 326 45.03 -7.02 6.95
N SER A 327 44.30 -7.66 6.05
CA SER A 327 43.69 -6.95 4.88
C SER A 327 42.64 -5.94 5.30
N VAL A 328 41.78 -6.31 6.23
CA VAL A 328 40.75 -5.42 6.79
C VAL A 328 41.39 -4.26 7.55
N LYS A 329 42.50 -4.47 8.24
CA LYS A 329 43.22 -3.43 8.98
C LYS A 329 43.77 -2.35 8.05
N GLU A 330 44.34 -2.72 6.91
CA GLU A 330 44.88 -1.77 5.93
C GLU A 330 43.75 -0.90 5.36
N LEU A 331 42.64 -1.50 4.93
CA LEU A 331 41.48 -0.77 4.44
C LEU A 331 40.90 0.18 5.49
N ARG A 332 40.84 -0.25 6.74
CA ARG A 332 40.38 0.57 7.86
C ARG A 332 41.30 1.76 8.11
N GLU A 333 42.63 1.56 8.08
CA GLU A 333 43.59 2.64 8.25
C GLU A 333 43.47 3.69 7.13
N GLU A 334 43.22 3.27 5.88
CA GLU A 334 42.96 4.17 4.78
C GLU A 334 41.68 4.98 4.98
N ILE A 335 40.56 4.33 5.36
CA ILE A 335 39.32 5.00 5.69
C ILE A 335 39.55 6.03 6.79
N LEU A 336 40.17 5.65 7.87
CA LEU A 336 40.45 6.55 8.99
C LEU A 336 41.35 7.75 8.58
N SER A 337 42.28 7.55 7.66
CA SER A 337 43.10 8.64 7.13
C SER A 337 42.30 9.69 6.37
N VAL A 338 41.28 9.28 5.65
CA VAL A 338 40.36 10.19 4.96
C VAL A 338 39.46 10.93 5.97
N LEU A 339 38.93 10.22 6.95
CA LEU A 339 38.12 10.82 8.01
C LEU A 339 38.90 11.84 8.85
N GLU A 340 40.19 11.59 9.11
CA GLU A 340 41.07 12.51 9.83
C GLU A 340 41.28 13.82 9.03
N LYS A 341 41.46 13.72 7.71
CA LYS A 341 41.55 14.90 6.83
C LYS A 341 40.29 15.76 6.85
N GLU A 342 39.11 15.13 6.99
CA GLU A 342 37.83 15.79 7.10
C GLU A 342 37.49 16.24 8.54
N ASN A 343 38.41 16.07 9.50
CA ASN A 343 38.22 16.33 10.93
C ASN A 343 37.00 15.58 11.52
N CYS A 344 36.78 14.36 11.06
CA CYS A 344 35.68 13.50 11.51
C CYS A 344 36.22 12.36 12.37
N THR A 345 35.67 12.21 13.57
CA THR A 345 35.93 11.05 14.45
C THR A 345 34.73 10.11 14.37
N PRO A 346 34.91 8.88 13.88
CA PRO A 346 33.79 7.92 13.78
C PRO A 346 33.28 7.54 15.16
N GLN A 347 31.96 7.53 15.32
CA GLN A 347 31.25 7.11 16.54
C GLN A 347 30.41 5.88 16.23
N ASN A 348 30.04 5.10 17.26
CA ASN A 348 29.18 3.92 17.13
C ASN A 348 29.61 2.97 16.00
N VAL A 349 30.93 2.69 15.93
CA VAL A 349 31.52 1.92 14.84
C VAL A 349 30.98 0.50 14.84
N GLN A 350 30.58 0.03 13.69
CA GLN A 350 30.25 -1.36 13.38
C GLN A 350 31.28 -1.90 12.38
N ASP A 351 31.93 -2.98 12.73
CA ASP A 351 32.99 -3.62 11.95
C ASP A 351 32.80 -5.13 12.02
N TRP A 352 32.39 -5.73 10.92
CA TRP A 352 32.02 -7.14 10.90
C TRP A 352 32.06 -7.74 9.50
N ARG A 353 32.11 -9.07 9.47
CA ARG A 353 32.25 -9.88 8.28
C ARG A 353 31.01 -10.77 8.10
N SER A 354 30.62 -11.03 6.86
CA SER A 354 29.52 -11.94 6.56
C SER A 354 29.73 -12.72 5.29
N LEU A 355 29.17 -13.94 5.28
CA LEU A 355 28.96 -14.71 4.06
C LEU A 355 27.46 -14.74 3.76
N ARG A 356 27.08 -14.60 2.50
CA ARG A 356 25.69 -14.64 2.07
C ARG A 356 25.51 -15.56 0.89
N ILE A 357 24.47 -16.38 0.95
CA ILE A 357 24.11 -17.26 -0.14
C ILE A 357 22.60 -17.48 -0.16
N PHE A 358 22.02 -17.53 -1.36
CA PHE A 358 20.62 -17.89 -1.55
C PHE A 358 20.53 -19.40 -1.78
N GLY A 359 19.53 -20.03 -1.15
CA GLY A 359 19.22 -21.44 -1.30
C GLY A 359 17.79 -21.72 -0.97
N TYR A 360 17.42 -22.98 -0.96
CA TYR A 360 16.07 -23.46 -0.67
C TYR A 360 16.07 -24.14 0.70
N LEU A 361 15.13 -23.79 1.55
CA LEU A 361 14.97 -24.41 2.87
C LEU A 361 13.68 -25.24 2.91
N ASN A 362 13.82 -26.53 3.21
CA ASN A 362 12.72 -27.45 3.44
C ASN A 362 12.87 -28.11 4.82
N GLY A 363 12.15 -27.61 5.81
CA GLY A 363 12.29 -28.01 7.20
C GLY A 363 13.64 -27.63 7.78
N THR A 364 14.56 -28.59 7.94
CA THR A 364 15.93 -28.39 8.44
C THR A 364 16.99 -28.53 7.33
N ARG A 365 16.56 -28.97 6.14
CA ARG A 365 17.46 -29.19 5.01
C ARG A 365 17.50 -27.99 4.11
N ALA A 366 18.69 -27.46 3.94
CA ALA A 366 19.02 -26.45 2.94
C ALA A 366 19.61 -27.11 1.69
N ASP A 367 19.19 -26.69 0.50
CA ASP A 367 19.71 -27.18 -0.77
C ASP A 367 19.87 -26.00 -1.76
N PHE A 368 20.62 -26.21 -2.83
CA PHE A 368 20.97 -25.17 -3.78
C PHE A 368 20.62 -25.58 -5.20
N GLU A 369 20.37 -24.60 -6.06
CA GLU A 369 20.23 -24.83 -7.49
C GLU A 369 21.54 -25.40 -8.05
N ARG A 370 21.42 -26.39 -8.93
CA ARG A 370 22.54 -27.03 -9.63
C ARG A 370 22.23 -27.15 -11.09
N THR A 371 23.18 -26.81 -11.94
CA THR A 371 23.09 -27.05 -13.36
C THR A 371 23.84 -28.35 -13.67
N ASP A 372 23.14 -29.33 -14.21
CA ASP A 372 23.75 -30.52 -14.73
C ASP A 372 24.44 -30.17 -16.06
N GLU A 373 25.77 -30.20 -16.07
CA GLU A 373 26.59 -29.82 -17.25
C GLU A 373 26.33 -30.70 -18.46
N GLU A 374 25.95 -31.97 -18.29
CA GLU A 374 25.70 -32.91 -19.39
C GLU A 374 24.30 -32.69 -20.03
N SER A 375 23.29 -32.43 -19.22
CA SER A 375 21.90 -32.29 -19.67
C SER A 375 21.43 -30.84 -19.86
N GLN A 376 22.22 -29.87 -19.43
CA GLN A 376 21.82 -28.45 -19.33
C GLN A 376 20.49 -28.24 -18.58
N THR A 377 20.10 -29.17 -17.73
CA THR A 377 18.88 -29.08 -16.91
C THR A 377 19.21 -28.42 -15.59
N ILE A 378 18.41 -27.43 -15.20
CA ILE A 378 18.53 -26.78 -13.90
C ILE A 378 17.75 -27.63 -12.90
N TYR A 379 18.45 -28.21 -11.94
CA TYR A 379 17.84 -28.83 -10.76
C TYR A 379 17.40 -27.71 -9.81
N GLN A 380 16.11 -27.59 -9.59
CA GLN A 380 15.51 -26.68 -8.65
C GLN A 380 15.04 -27.48 -7.42
N PRO A 381 15.62 -27.23 -6.24
CA PRO A 381 15.24 -27.94 -5.02
C PRO A 381 13.79 -27.63 -4.58
N ASP A 382 13.20 -28.59 -3.85
CA ASP A 382 11.92 -28.38 -3.19
C ASP A 382 12.12 -27.55 -1.91
N GLY A 383 11.36 -26.46 -1.74
CA GLY A 383 11.43 -25.60 -0.55
C GLY A 383 11.10 -24.15 -0.85
N GLU A 384 11.18 -23.32 0.18
CA GLU A 384 11.09 -21.87 0.05
C GLU A 384 12.49 -21.27 -0.13
N ILE A 385 12.60 -20.24 -0.97
CA ILE A 385 13.88 -19.51 -1.16
C ILE A 385 14.21 -18.76 0.12
N TYR A 386 15.40 -18.99 0.64
CA TYR A 386 15.96 -18.31 1.81
C TYR A 386 17.28 -17.63 1.46
N ASN A 387 17.53 -16.49 2.10
CA ASN A 387 18.85 -15.91 2.20
C ASN A 387 19.52 -16.43 3.48
N PHE A 388 20.63 -17.17 3.33
CA PHE A 388 21.45 -17.63 4.45
C PHE A 388 22.58 -16.63 4.67
N VAL A 389 22.65 -16.08 5.88
CA VAL A 389 23.69 -15.13 6.28
C VAL A 389 24.51 -15.75 7.40
N PHE A 390 25.80 -15.98 7.15
CA PHE A 390 26.73 -16.48 8.16
C PHE A 390 27.52 -15.32 8.76
N VAL A 391 27.65 -15.30 10.07
CA VAL A 391 28.41 -14.30 10.83
C VAL A 391 29.22 -15.02 11.89
N SER A 392 30.46 -14.57 12.16
CA SER A 392 31.26 -15.16 13.22
C SER A 392 30.69 -14.84 14.61
N ALA A 393 30.81 -15.76 15.56
CA ALA A 393 30.38 -15.50 16.93
C ALA A 393 31.13 -14.30 17.55
N LEU A 394 32.36 -14.06 17.12
CA LEU A 394 33.18 -12.92 17.56
C LEU A 394 32.56 -11.60 17.06
N ASP A 395 32.25 -11.50 15.78
CA ASP A 395 31.65 -10.29 15.19
C ASP A 395 30.22 -10.06 15.74
N TYR A 396 29.42 -11.13 15.88
CA TYR A 396 28.10 -11.04 16.48
C TYR A 396 28.13 -10.51 17.91
N ASN A 397 29.02 -11.05 18.76
CA ASN A 397 29.17 -10.61 20.13
C ASN A 397 29.65 -9.14 20.21
N ALA A 398 30.56 -8.75 19.32
CA ALA A 398 31.07 -7.38 19.27
C ALA A 398 29.97 -6.37 18.88
N LEU A 399 29.04 -6.76 17.99
CA LEU A 399 27.95 -5.90 17.50
C LEU A 399 26.77 -5.81 18.48
N THR A 400 26.43 -6.93 19.10
CA THR A 400 25.20 -7.03 19.93
C THR A 400 25.47 -6.90 21.43
N GLY A 401 26.72 -7.06 21.86
CA GLY A 401 27.07 -7.13 23.27
C GLY A 401 26.69 -8.45 23.97
N GLU A 402 26.21 -9.42 23.19
CA GLU A 402 25.94 -10.78 23.67
C GLU A 402 27.22 -11.55 23.93
N ASN A 403 27.12 -12.72 24.54
CA ASN A 403 28.25 -13.60 24.81
C ASN A 403 27.95 -15.03 24.33
N VAL A 404 27.81 -15.17 23.02
CA VAL A 404 27.56 -16.45 22.36
C VAL A 404 28.89 -17.20 22.22
N THR A 405 28.98 -18.40 22.79
CA THR A 405 30.12 -19.33 22.66
C THR A 405 29.62 -20.60 21.98
N LEU A 406 30.29 -21.02 20.93
CA LEU A 406 29.90 -22.16 20.08
C LEU A 406 31.11 -23.10 19.90
N ASP A 407 30.81 -24.39 19.92
CA ASP A 407 31.79 -25.41 19.54
C ASP A 407 31.79 -25.63 18.00
N PRO A 408 32.89 -26.18 17.43
CA PRO A 408 32.89 -26.52 15.98
C PRO A 408 31.72 -27.40 15.59
N GLY A 409 31.02 -27.03 14.51
CA GLY A 409 29.81 -27.71 14.04
C GLY A 409 28.50 -27.26 14.73
N GLU A 410 28.57 -26.32 15.65
CA GLU A 410 27.38 -25.68 16.24
C GLU A 410 27.09 -24.33 15.60
N ALA A 411 25.80 -23.93 15.57
CA ALA A 411 25.39 -22.61 15.20
C ALA A 411 24.29 -22.08 16.12
N ALA A 412 24.34 -20.79 16.41
CA ALA A 412 23.21 -20.08 16.97
C ALA A 412 22.42 -19.40 15.83
N VAL A 413 21.10 -19.46 15.89
CA VAL A 413 20.28 -19.13 14.73
C VAL A 413 19.22 -18.10 15.09
N TYR A 414 18.98 -17.14 14.22
CA TYR A 414 17.76 -16.34 14.29
C TYR A 414 17.16 -16.09 12.90
N THR A 415 15.84 -15.95 12.85
CA THR A 415 15.13 -15.62 11.64
C THR A 415 14.94 -14.10 11.60
N ALA A 416 15.69 -13.43 10.73
CA ALA A 416 15.56 -11.98 10.56
C ALA A 416 14.27 -11.61 9.83
N ARG A 417 13.86 -12.45 8.89
CA ARG A 417 12.63 -12.27 8.11
C ARG A 417 12.01 -13.63 7.75
N GLY A 418 10.69 -13.71 7.82
CA GLY A 418 9.93 -14.92 7.51
C GLY A 418 9.48 -15.70 8.74
N PRO A 419 9.01 -16.94 8.57
CA PRO A 419 8.58 -17.78 9.68
C PRO A 419 9.75 -18.15 10.58
N ARG A 420 9.54 -18.13 11.91
CA ARG A 420 10.58 -18.47 12.89
C ARG A 420 11.08 -19.89 12.65
N PHE A 421 12.38 -20.04 12.42
CA PHE A 421 13.02 -21.34 12.32
C PHE A 421 12.99 -22.04 13.68
N SER A 422 12.65 -23.33 13.68
CA SER A 422 12.51 -24.15 14.89
C SER A 422 13.21 -25.52 14.79
N GLY A 423 14.04 -25.68 13.75
CA GLY A 423 14.79 -26.92 13.52
C GLY A 423 15.98 -27.05 14.48
N LYS A 424 16.28 -28.23 14.94
CA LYS A 424 17.43 -28.50 15.82
C LYS A 424 18.77 -28.54 15.10
N GLU A 425 18.74 -28.53 13.79
CA GLU A 425 19.90 -28.59 12.90
C GLU A 425 19.62 -27.83 11.62
N VAL A 426 20.65 -27.35 10.95
CA VAL A 426 20.59 -26.87 9.56
C VAL A 426 21.56 -27.72 8.75
N ASP A 427 21.03 -28.53 7.87
CA ASP A 427 21.80 -29.47 7.05
C ASP A 427 21.86 -28.97 5.60
N PHE A 428 23.05 -28.56 5.17
CA PHE A 428 23.34 -28.15 3.80
C PHE A 428 23.75 -29.32 2.88
N GLY A 429 23.88 -30.52 3.46
CA GLY A 429 24.30 -31.72 2.74
C GLY A 429 25.83 -31.87 2.66
N TYR A 430 26.29 -33.04 2.17
CA TYR A 430 27.68 -33.38 1.93
C TYR A 430 28.64 -33.14 3.13
N GLY A 431 28.11 -33.19 4.34
CA GLY A 431 28.90 -33.02 5.57
C GLY A 431 28.88 -31.62 6.15
N LEU A 432 28.36 -30.63 5.49
CA LEU A 432 28.15 -29.30 6.05
C LEU A 432 26.82 -29.29 6.80
N ARG A 433 26.89 -29.44 8.11
CA ARG A 433 25.74 -29.44 9.00
C ARG A 433 26.10 -28.70 10.28
N TYR A 434 25.16 -27.91 10.75
CA TYR A 434 25.27 -27.22 12.03
C TYR A 434 24.15 -27.68 12.96
N ASP A 435 24.53 -28.11 14.17
CA ASP A 435 23.59 -28.35 15.24
C ASP A 435 23.21 -27.00 15.90
N VAL A 436 21.91 -26.76 16.11
CA VAL A 436 21.44 -25.49 16.67
C VAL A 436 21.65 -25.48 18.19
N ALA A 437 22.71 -24.80 18.63
CA ALA A 437 23.00 -24.63 20.04
C ALA A 437 22.03 -23.66 20.74
N GLY A 438 21.45 -22.69 20.00
CA GLY A 438 20.53 -21.73 20.56
C GLY A 438 19.79 -20.91 19.52
N TYR A 439 18.67 -20.31 19.96
CA TYR A 439 17.93 -19.33 19.17
C TYR A 439 18.19 -17.96 19.73
N LEU A 440 18.58 -17.04 18.87
CA LEU A 440 18.92 -15.68 19.23
C LEU A 440 17.67 -14.78 19.05
N ASP A 441 17.50 -13.85 19.97
CA ASP A 441 16.43 -12.86 19.93
C ASP A 441 16.95 -11.44 19.58
N THR A 442 18.25 -11.20 19.66
CA THR A 442 18.88 -9.90 19.34
C THR A 442 19.26 -9.86 17.86
N PRO A 443 18.59 -9.01 17.03
CA PRO A 443 18.88 -8.92 15.60
C PRO A 443 20.19 -8.18 15.34
N LEU A 444 20.86 -8.51 14.24
CA LEU A 444 21.90 -7.67 13.67
C LEU A 444 21.29 -6.42 13.04
N GLU A 445 21.84 -5.27 13.38
CA GLU A 445 21.51 -4.01 12.73
C GLU A 445 22.20 -3.93 11.36
N ASP A 446 21.67 -4.66 10.37
CA ASP A 446 22.20 -4.68 9.01
C ASP A 446 21.12 -4.27 8.01
N GLY A 447 21.35 -3.15 7.34
CA GLY A 447 20.44 -2.59 6.36
C GLY A 447 20.18 -3.51 5.17
N SER A 448 21.16 -4.33 4.78
CA SER A 448 21.00 -5.25 3.67
C SER A 448 20.05 -6.42 4.01
N ILE A 449 20.07 -6.91 5.25
CA ILE A 449 19.09 -7.89 5.75
C ILE A 449 17.68 -7.27 5.80
N ALA A 450 17.58 -6.02 6.22
CA ALA A 450 16.31 -5.30 6.27
C ALA A 450 15.70 -5.09 4.87
N MET A 451 16.52 -5.03 3.82
CA MET A 451 16.11 -4.86 2.42
C MET A 451 15.74 -6.17 1.71
N ASP A 452 16.17 -7.32 2.23
CA ASP A 452 15.91 -8.61 1.61
C ASP A 452 14.41 -8.87 1.47
N ILE A 453 14.00 -9.31 0.29
CA ILE A 453 12.60 -9.71 0.01
C ILE A 453 12.38 -11.15 0.46
N ALA A 454 13.39 -12.00 0.31
CA ALA A 454 13.35 -13.40 0.71
C ALA A 454 13.40 -13.54 2.24
N PRO A 455 12.81 -14.60 2.80
CA PRO A 455 13.06 -15.01 4.17
C PRO A 455 14.56 -15.13 4.44
N THR A 456 15.04 -14.61 5.57
CA THR A 456 16.46 -14.56 5.90
C THR A 456 16.72 -15.30 7.21
N LEU A 457 17.59 -16.31 7.11
CA LEU A 457 18.08 -17.08 8.25
C LEU A 457 19.53 -16.70 8.52
N VAL A 458 19.78 -16.14 9.69
CA VAL A 458 21.13 -15.81 10.15
C VAL A 458 21.67 -16.94 10.99
N LEU A 459 22.84 -17.42 10.61
CA LEU A 459 23.61 -18.44 11.32
C LEU A 459 24.86 -17.79 11.92
N VAL A 460 24.90 -17.71 13.22
CA VAL A 460 26.12 -17.34 13.93
C VAL A 460 26.95 -18.60 14.12
N VAL A 461 28.14 -18.62 13.57
CA VAL A 461 29.04 -19.80 13.52
C VAL A 461 30.38 -19.50 14.22
N PRO A 462 31.12 -20.50 14.66
CA PRO A 462 32.43 -20.28 15.29
C PRO A 462 33.43 -19.61 14.35
N ASP A 463 33.49 -20.07 13.08
CA ASP A 463 34.43 -19.61 12.07
C ASP A 463 33.76 -19.54 10.67
N LEU A 464 33.95 -18.41 9.98
CA LEU A 464 33.46 -18.22 8.64
C LEU A 464 34.20 -19.03 7.59
N THR A 465 35.51 -19.33 7.84
CA THR A 465 36.37 -20.12 6.93
C THR A 465 35.83 -21.56 6.79
N GLU A 466 35.39 -22.15 7.90
CA GLU A 466 34.78 -23.48 7.89
C GLU A 466 33.47 -23.48 7.06
N ALA A 467 32.65 -22.46 7.25
CA ALA A 467 31.38 -22.32 6.50
C ALA A 467 31.61 -22.14 5.00
N GLU A 468 32.56 -21.30 4.61
CA GLU A 468 32.91 -21.11 3.20
C GLU A 468 33.46 -22.39 2.55
N HIS A 469 34.46 -23.03 3.16
CA HIS A 469 35.03 -24.26 2.63
C HIS A 469 33.96 -25.36 2.50
N GLY A 470 33.05 -25.45 3.46
CA GLY A 470 31.90 -26.36 3.38
C GLY A 470 31.00 -26.08 2.21
N LEU A 471 30.67 -24.81 1.97
CA LEU A 471 29.84 -24.37 0.81
C LEU A 471 30.59 -24.57 -0.51
N ALA A 472 31.87 -24.25 -0.57
CA ALA A 472 32.72 -24.48 -1.74
C ALA A 472 32.80 -25.97 -2.13
N ALA A 473 32.84 -26.86 -1.17
CA ALA A 473 32.77 -28.32 -1.41
C ALA A 473 31.45 -28.76 -2.04
N LEU A 474 30.39 -27.97 -1.88
CA LEU A 474 29.08 -28.15 -2.54
C LEU A 474 29.03 -27.49 -3.92
N GLY A 475 30.11 -26.88 -4.40
CA GLY A 475 30.15 -26.08 -5.61
C GLY A 475 29.42 -24.73 -5.48
N GLN A 476 29.25 -24.25 -4.25
CA GLN A 476 28.56 -23.00 -3.95
C GLN A 476 29.55 -21.96 -3.44
N TYR A 477 29.50 -20.77 -4.02
CA TYR A 477 30.40 -19.67 -3.68
C TYR A 477 29.59 -18.53 -3.06
N PRO A 478 29.65 -18.38 -1.72
CA PRO A 478 28.94 -17.31 -1.03
C PRO A 478 29.52 -15.93 -1.36
N ALA A 479 28.72 -14.91 -1.28
CA ALA A 479 29.21 -13.53 -1.33
C ALA A 479 29.87 -13.17 0.00
N CYS A 480 31.19 -13.05 0.00
CA CYS A 480 32.01 -12.65 1.15
C CYS A 480 32.02 -11.13 1.25
N ARG A 481 31.71 -10.57 2.45
CA ARG A 481 31.64 -9.12 2.64
C ARG A 481 32.28 -8.70 3.96
N TRP A 482 33.00 -7.58 3.91
CA TRP A 482 33.36 -6.79 5.06
C TRP A 482 32.53 -5.53 5.10
N ASN A 483 31.94 -5.24 6.25
CA ASN A 483 31.07 -4.10 6.47
C ASN A 483 31.66 -3.19 7.55
N TYR A 484 31.80 -1.91 7.24
CA TYR A 484 32.28 -0.88 8.16
C TYR A 484 31.30 0.28 8.20
N GLY A 485 30.56 0.42 9.29
CA GLY A 485 29.57 1.47 9.49
C GLY A 485 29.92 2.36 10.67
N PHE A 486 29.61 3.65 10.58
CA PHE A 486 29.87 4.60 11.67
C PHE A 486 28.93 5.81 11.60
N ASP A 487 28.78 6.48 12.73
CA ASP A 487 28.11 7.76 12.84
C ASP A 487 29.14 8.87 12.92
N THR A 488 28.84 10.02 12.29
CA THR A 488 29.73 11.20 12.27
C THR A 488 29.32 12.23 13.31
N GLY A 489 28.01 12.26 13.67
CA GLY A 489 27.42 13.30 14.51
C GLY A 489 27.45 14.70 13.87
N LEU A 490 27.67 14.77 12.56
CA LEU A 490 27.77 16.02 11.79
C LEU A 490 26.47 16.32 11.03
N PRO A 491 26.24 17.60 10.62
CA PRO A 491 25.10 17.95 9.78
C PRO A 491 25.12 17.21 8.43
N ALA A 492 23.93 17.04 7.83
CA ALA A 492 23.70 16.30 6.59
C ALA A 492 24.63 16.72 5.43
N GLU A 493 24.86 18.03 5.25
CA GLU A 493 25.77 18.56 4.20
C GLU A 493 27.20 18.02 4.38
N LYS A 494 27.68 17.97 5.63
CA LYS A 494 29.02 17.44 5.95
C LYS A 494 29.11 15.92 5.79
N GLN A 495 28.05 15.20 6.11
CA GLN A 495 27.97 13.75 5.87
C GLN A 495 28.09 13.45 4.37
N ALA A 496 27.43 14.24 3.52
CA ALA A 496 27.53 14.10 2.07
C ALA A 496 28.94 14.45 1.54
N GLU A 497 29.59 15.50 2.08
CA GLU A 497 30.98 15.84 1.74
C GLU A 497 31.92 14.68 2.08
N ILE A 498 31.82 14.12 3.29
CA ILE A 498 32.64 12.97 3.72
C ILE A 498 32.39 11.75 2.83
N SER A 499 31.14 11.46 2.50
CA SER A 499 30.79 10.36 1.58
C SER A 499 31.46 10.53 0.21
N ASN A 500 31.43 11.74 -0.35
CA ASN A 500 32.10 12.04 -1.61
C ASN A 500 33.62 11.91 -1.49
N SER A 501 34.24 12.42 -0.39
CA SER A 501 35.67 12.29 -0.14
C SER A 501 36.12 10.84 -0.03
N LEU A 502 35.32 9.98 0.63
CA LEU A 502 35.56 8.54 0.69
C LEU A 502 35.42 7.87 -0.69
N TYR A 503 34.46 8.32 -1.48
CA TYR A 503 34.27 7.81 -2.85
C TYR A 503 35.46 8.20 -3.75
N ASP A 504 35.87 9.48 -3.73
CA ASP A 504 36.96 10.03 -4.56
C ASP A 504 38.35 9.51 -4.14
N ALA A 505 38.54 9.17 -2.87
CA ALA A 505 39.77 8.55 -2.39
C ALA A 505 40.02 7.16 -2.97
N ASN A 506 38.99 6.55 -3.60
CA ASN A 506 39.08 5.27 -4.30
C ASN A 506 39.73 4.14 -3.48
N ILE A 507 39.51 4.13 -2.15
CA ILE A 507 40.11 3.22 -1.18
C ILE A 507 39.88 1.78 -1.61
N GLY A 508 40.95 0.99 -1.67
CA GLY A 508 40.92 -0.43 -2.00
C GLY A 508 40.52 -0.75 -3.46
N MET A 509 40.34 0.25 -4.34
CA MET A 509 39.87 0.06 -5.73
C MET A 509 40.96 0.36 -6.78
N HIS A 510 42.24 0.39 -6.40
CA HIS A 510 43.35 0.46 -7.33
C HIS A 510 43.65 -0.93 -7.88
N ASP A 511 43.98 -1.04 -9.18
CA ASP A 511 44.11 -2.30 -9.90
C ASP A 511 45.06 -3.30 -9.17
N ASP A 512 46.25 -2.85 -8.76
CA ASP A 512 47.20 -3.66 -8.04
C ASP A 512 46.69 -4.14 -6.67
N TYR A 513 45.87 -3.30 -6.00
CA TYR A 513 45.35 -3.59 -4.67
C TYR A 513 44.12 -4.52 -4.75
N THR A 514 43.25 -4.30 -5.71
CA THR A 514 42.07 -5.16 -5.95
C THR A 514 42.45 -6.59 -6.29
N GLU A 515 43.49 -6.77 -7.11
CA GLU A 515 44.02 -8.08 -7.47
C GLU A 515 44.71 -8.77 -6.25
N ALA A 516 45.49 -8.01 -5.48
CA ALA A 516 46.19 -8.54 -4.30
C ALA A 516 45.27 -8.94 -3.13
N HIS A 517 44.12 -8.28 -2.98
CA HIS A 517 43.16 -8.46 -1.89
C HIS A 517 41.82 -9.03 -2.31
N GLY A 518 41.70 -9.51 -3.57
CA GLY A 518 40.51 -10.16 -4.09
C GLY A 518 39.22 -9.28 -4.03
N ILE A 519 39.34 -7.93 -4.01
CA ILE A 519 38.21 -7.03 -3.91
C ILE A 519 37.47 -6.99 -5.25
N ARG A 520 36.18 -7.32 -5.22
CA ARG A 520 35.31 -7.29 -6.39
C ARG A 520 34.38 -6.08 -6.44
N THR A 521 33.89 -5.65 -5.30
CA THR A 521 32.92 -4.56 -5.20
C THR A 521 33.20 -3.68 -3.98
N ARG A 522 32.89 -2.39 -4.12
CA ARG A 522 32.84 -1.43 -3.03
C ARG A 522 31.52 -0.67 -3.09
N THR A 523 30.83 -0.58 -1.99
CA THR A 523 29.60 0.19 -1.83
C THR A 523 29.78 1.18 -0.68
N ILE A 524 29.48 2.46 -0.94
CA ILE A 524 29.46 3.50 0.09
C ILE A 524 28.03 3.99 0.17
N GLU A 525 27.46 3.97 1.34
CA GLU A 525 26.09 4.41 1.60
C GLU A 525 26.11 5.54 2.64
N CYS A 526 25.43 6.63 2.32
CA CYS A 526 25.22 7.76 3.21
C CYS A 526 23.72 7.90 3.47
N ARG A 527 23.30 7.76 4.74
CA ARG A 527 21.86 7.82 5.12
C ARG A 527 21.20 9.09 4.59
N THR A 528 21.80 10.24 4.79
CA THR A 528 21.23 11.54 4.40
C THR A 528 21.15 11.72 2.89
N MET A 529 22.10 11.19 2.11
CA MET A 529 22.03 11.22 0.64
C MET A 529 20.95 10.28 0.11
N ASN A 530 20.78 9.15 0.76
CA ASN A 530 19.79 8.14 0.37
C ASN A 530 18.39 8.43 0.93
N GLU A 531 18.26 9.35 1.89
CA GLU A 531 16.99 9.72 2.51
C GLU A 531 16.01 10.30 1.48
N ALA A 532 16.45 11.20 0.61
CA ALA A 532 15.61 11.76 -0.45
C ALA A 532 15.15 10.68 -1.43
N ASP A 533 16.05 9.76 -1.80
CA ASP A 533 15.72 8.61 -2.66
C ASP A 533 14.79 7.63 -1.97
N PHE A 534 14.97 7.39 -0.68
CA PHE A 534 14.14 6.51 0.13
C PHE A 534 12.71 7.05 0.26
N PHE A 535 12.56 8.32 0.66
CA PHE A 535 11.24 8.94 0.76
C PHE A 535 10.56 9.10 -0.61
N GLY A 536 11.32 9.33 -1.68
CA GLY A 536 10.80 9.33 -3.04
C GLY A 536 10.31 7.95 -3.51
N THR A 537 10.82 6.86 -2.93
CA THR A 537 10.44 5.49 -3.30
C THR A 537 9.27 4.95 -2.46
N TYR A 538 9.20 5.32 -1.17
CA TYR A 538 8.23 4.77 -0.21
C TYR A 538 7.20 5.78 0.29
N GLY A 539 7.42 7.09 0.08
CA GLY A 539 6.49 8.16 0.46
C GLY A 539 5.46 8.52 -0.61
N GLY A 540 5.47 7.81 -1.76
CA GLY A 540 4.55 8.03 -2.88
C GLY A 540 3.28 7.18 -2.80
#